data_39cb8b86a2162fff5f314760784310e0
#
_entry.id   39cb8b86a2162fff5f314760784310e0
#
_cell.length_a   1.000
_cell.length_b   1.000
_cell.length_c   1.000
_cell.angle_alpha   90.00
_cell.angle_beta   90.00
_cell.angle_gamma   90.00
#
_symmetry.space_group_name_H-M   'P 1'
#
loop_
_entity.id
_entity.type
_entity.pdbx_description
1 polymer ?
#
loop_
_entity_poly.entity_id
_entity_poly.type
_entity_poly.pdbx_seq_one_letter_code
_entity_poly.pdbx_strand_id
1 'polypeptide(L)'
;LTALQLLMPDLGVRREKTVFVSGIGCAARFPYYMDTYGMHSIHGRAPAIATGLALARPDLDVWVVGGDGDMLSIGGNHLIHALRRNIDINILLFNNQIYGLTKGQFSPTSERGKVTKSSPIGSCATPFNPVSVAIGAEASFVARTHDLDRHHMQEVFRRAYEHPGASFVEVYQNCNVFNDGAFETITKKAVRDDMLIPLVHGEPIRFGSEGQFGVARHDGGVEIVEVADVGVDALLVHDEARPDPSTSFALSRLAERPDRPTPMGVYRAVDRGEYGAAMHAQVDQMAGSRGKGDLKALLHSLPTWTV
;
A
#
# COMPACT_ATOMS: atom_id res chain seq x y z
N LEU A 1 9.38 8.53 7.69
CA LEU A 1 8.80 9.65 8.44
C LEU A 1 9.20 10.99 7.81
N THR A 2 10.49 11.33 7.74
CA THR A 2 10.97 12.63 7.23
C THR A 2 10.47 12.95 5.81
N ALA A 3 10.42 11.97 4.91
CA ALA A 3 9.89 12.19 3.56
C ALA A 3 8.46 12.73 3.58
N LEU A 4 7.60 12.16 4.43
CA LEU A 4 6.21 12.58 4.54
C LEU A 4 6.07 13.93 5.27
N GLN A 5 6.84 14.15 6.35
CA GLN A 5 6.85 15.44 7.04
C GLN A 5 7.25 16.60 6.14
N LEU A 6 8.22 16.38 5.24
CA LEU A 6 8.66 17.39 4.27
C LEU A 6 7.65 17.58 3.13
N LEU A 7 6.89 16.55 2.80
CA LEU A 7 5.88 16.58 1.73
C LEU A 7 4.58 17.29 2.16
N MET A 8 4.16 17.12 3.42
CA MET A 8 2.87 17.66 3.90
C MET A 8 2.64 19.15 3.60
N PRO A 9 3.61 20.07 3.81
CA PRO A 9 3.45 21.46 3.45
C PRO A 9 3.23 21.68 1.95
N ASP A 10 3.91 20.90 1.10
CA ASP A 10 3.80 20.99 -0.37
C ASP A 10 2.45 20.50 -0.90
N LEU A 11 1.79 19.60 -0.17
CA LEU A 11 0.44 19.13 -0.48
C LEU A 11 -0.64 20.16 -0.08
N GLY A 12 -0.29 21.17 0.69
CA GLY A 12 -1.23 22.17 1.18
C GLY A 12 -2.23 21.63 2.20
N VAL A 13 -1.97 20.45 2.78
CA VAL A 13 -2.86 19.82 3.78
C VAL A 13 -2.86 20.61 5.08
N ARG A 14 -4.03 20.75 5.71
CA ARG A 14 -4.17 21.41 6.99
C ARG A 14 -3.98 20.43 8.13
N ARG A 15 -3.14 20.77 9.12
CA ARG A 15 -2.85 19.92 10.28
C ARG A 15 -4.10 19.44 11.00
N GLU A 16 -5.07 20.34 11.18
CA GLU A 16 -6.36 20.05 11.83
C GLU A 16 -7.35 19.24 10.97
N LYS A 17 -6.99 18.93 9.73
CA LYS A 17 -7.75 18.07 8.82
C LYS A 17 -7.03 16.75 8.52
N THR A 18 -5.79 16.61 8.93
CA THR A 18 -4.97 15.42 8.67
C THR A 18 -4.98 14.49 9.87
N VAL A 19 -5.25 13.21 9.64
CA VAL A 19 -5.31 12.18 10.68
C VAL A 19 -4.47 10.97 10.29
N PHE A 20 -3.57 10.57 11.18
CA PHE A 20 -2.80 9.31 11.04
C PHE A 20 -3.41 8.24 11.93
N VAL A 21 -3.86 7.14 11.32
CA VAL A 21 -4.39 5.96 12.01
C VAL A 21 -3.37 4.83 11.91
N SER A 22 -2.98 4.26 13.04
CA SER A 22 -2.02 3.15 13.07
C SER A 22 -2.50 1.98 13.92
N GLY A 23 -1.98 0.79 13.60
CA GLY A 23 -2.16 -0.43 14.40
C GLY A 23 -1.04 -0.59 15.45
N ILE A 24 -0.37 -1.76 15.46
CA ILE A 24 0.70 -2.08 16.40
C ILE A 24 1.97 -2.48 15.65
N GLY A 25 3.10 -2.02 16.14
CA GLY A 25 4.44 -2.30 15.62
C GLY A 25 5.32 -1.06 15.60
N CYS A 26 6.55 -1.19 15.11
CA CYS A 26 7.48 -0.06 15.03
C CYS A 26 6.95 1.05 14.11
N ALA A 27 6.41 0.69 12.95
CA ALA A 27 5.78 1.64 12.04
C ALA A 27 4.55 2.33 12.65
N ALA A 28 3.81 1.63 13.51
CA ALA A 28 2.62 2.17 14.17
C ALA A 28 2.89 3.33 15.15
N ARG A 29 4.16 3.59 15.46
CA ARG A 29 4.56 4.78 16.24
C ARG A 29 4.51 6.08 15.43
N PHE A 30 4.25 6.00 14.14
CA PHE A 30 4.24 7.14 13.22
C PHE A 30 3.38 8.33 13.71
N PRO A 31 2.14 8.12 14.23
CA PRO A 31 1.32 9.22 14.74
C PRO A 31 1.97 10.04 15.87
N TYR A 32 2.85 9.45 16.66
CA TYR A 32 3.55 10.16 17.74
C TYR A 32 4.55 11.21 17.25
N TYR A 33 4.96 11.13 15.99
CA TYR A 33 5.97 12.00 15.40
C TYR A 33 5.39 12.98 14.36
N MET A 34 4.08 12.93 14.15
CA MET A 34 3.37 13.87 13.27
C MET A 34 2.64 14.91 14.11
N ASP A 35 2.77 16.18 13.72
CA ASP A 35 2.05 17.30 14.36
C ASP A 35 0.65 17.46 13.73
N THR A 36 -0.16 16.40 13.82
CA THR A 36 -1.52 16.27 13.29
C THR A 36 -2.37 15.51 14.29
N TYR A 37 -3.65 15.29 13.97
CA TYR A 37 -4.40 14.29 14.72
C TYR A 37 -3.85 12.88 14.47
N GLY A 38 -3.90 12.04 15.48
CA GLY A 38 -3.42 10.67 15.41
C GLY A 38 -4.26 9.72 16.24
N MET A 39 -4.41 8.49 15.74
CA MET A 39 -5.05 7.40 16.45
C MET A 39 -4.14 6.17 16.40
N HIS A 40 -3.60 5.79 17.57
CA HIS A 40 -2.87 4.54 17.76
C HIS A 40 -3.84 3.48 18.26
N SER A 41 -4.13 2.48 17.42
CA SER A 41 -5.22 1.53 17.64
C SER A 41 -4.73 0.12 17.97
N ILE A 42 -5.58 -0.88 17.77
CA ILE A 42 -5.31 -2.29 18.03
C ILE A 42 -4.64 -2.93 16.80
N HIS A 43 -3.84 -3.97 17.03
CA HIS A 43 -3.11 -4.73 16.02
C HIS A 43 -4.00 -5.15 14.84
N GLY A 44 -3.61 -4.73 13.64
CA GLY A 44 -4.27 -5.02 12.38
C GLY A 44 -5.62 -4.32 12.17
N ARG A 45 -6.00 -3.34 13.00
CA ARG A 45 -7.33 -2.70 12.91
C ARG A 45 -7.32 -1.31 12.29
N ALA A 46 -6.15 -0.76 12.02
CA ALA A 46 -6.02 0.58 11.44
C ALA A 46 -6.85 0.78 10.15
N PRO A 47 -6.83 -0.12 9.15
CA PRO A 47 -7.65 0.06 7.94
C PRO A 47 -9.16 0.08 8.22
N ALA A 48 -9.65 -0.72 9.20
CA ALA A 48 -11.08 -0.73 9.55
C ALA A 48 -11.51 0.55 10.26
N ILE A 49 -10.70 1.04 11.20
CA ILE A 49 -10.96 2.29 11.93
C ILE A 49 -10.89 3.48 10.97
N ALA A 50 -9.88 3.54 10.12
CA ALA A 50 -9.72 4.56 9.11
C ALA A 50 -10.89 4.59 8.11
N THR A 51 -11.39 3.42 7.71
CA THR A 51 -12.61 3.30 6.89
C THR A 51 -13.79 4.00 7.57
N GLY A 52 -14.04 3.71 8.84
CA GLY A 52 -15.12 4.35 9.59
C GLY A 52 -14.95 5.86 9.73
N LEU A 53 -13.71 6.31 9.96
CA LEU A 53 -13.38 7.73 10.06
C LEU A 53 -13.61 8.47 8.73
N ALA A 54 -13.09 7.96 7.61
CA ALA A 54 -13.23 8.55 6.30
C ALA A 54 -14.72 8.65 5.87
N LEU A 55 -15.51 7.59 6.14
CA LEU A 55 -16.94 7.60 5.86
C LEU A 55 -17.75 8.57 6.74
N ALA A 56 -17.36 8.75 7.99
CA ALA A 56 -18.04 9.67 8.91
C ALA A 56 -17.61 11.12 8.72
N ARG A 57 -16.39 11.37 8.23
CA ARG A 57 -15.77 12.69 8.08
C ARG A 57 -15.01 12.76 6.74
N PRO A 58 -15.75 12.93 5.62
CA PRO A 58 -15.16 13.02 4.27
C PRO A 58 -14.34 14.31 4.05
N ASP A 59 -14.31 15.19 5.04
CA ASP A 59 -13.53 16.42 5.06
C ASP A 59 -12.13 16.25 5.66
N LEU A 60 -11.73 15.02 6.01
CA LEU A 60 -10.42 14.71 6.60
C LEU A 60 -9.52 13.95 5.63
N ASP A 61 -8.24 14.34 5.62
CA ASP A 61 -7.16 13.60 4.96
C ASP A 61 -6.71 12.45 5.86
N VAL A 62 -7.11 11.22 5.53
CA VAL A 62 -6.87 10.05 6.39
C VAL A 62 -5.72 9.20 5.86
N TRP A 63 -4.68 9.06 6.69
CA TRP A 63 -3.51 8.24 6.43
C TRP A 63 -3.49 7.02 7.35
N VAL A 64 -3.25 5.84 6.79
CA VAL A 64 -3.12 4.59 7.53
C VAL A 64 -1.66 4.14 7.47
N VAL A 65 -1.06 3.90 8.64
CA VAL A 65 0.34 3.48 8.73
C VAL A 65 0.45 2.19 9.53
N GLY A 66 1.12 1.21 8.96
CA GLY A 66 1.40 -0.04 9.66
C GLY A 66 2.53 -0.84 9.03
N GLY A 67 3.01 -1.83 9.76
CA GLY A 67 4.01 -2.78 9.28
C GLY A 67 3.38 -3.94 8.50
N ASP A 68 4.23 -4.68 7.80
CA ASP A 68 3.87 -5.90 7.09
C ASP A 68 3.20 -6.93 8.02
N GLY A 69 3.75 -7.14 9.22
CA GLY A 69 3.17 -8.01 10.23
C GLY A 69 1.81 -7.53 10.77
N ASP A 70 1.60 -6.23 10.84
CA ASP A 70 0.35 -5.62 11.29
C ASP A 70 -0.76 -5.77 10.25
N MET A 71 -0.49 -5.36 9.03
CA MET A 71 -1.50 -5.25 7.97
C MET A 71 -1.75 -6.56 7.21
N LEU A 72 -0.76 -7.46 7.10
CA LEU A 72 -0.86 -8.68 6.30
C LEU A 72 -1.11 -9.95 7.11
N SER A 73 -0.97 -9.89 8.44
CA SER A 73 -1.35 -10.98 9.33
C SER A 73 -2.81 -10.79 9.79
N ILE A 74 -3.02 -10.44 11.07
CA ILE A 74 -4.36 -10.23 11.62
C ILE A 74 -5.15 -9.09 10.93
N GLY A 75 -4.45 -8.16 10.29
CA GLY A 75 -5.04 -7.03 9.55
C GLY A 75 -5.47 -7.36 8.12
N GLY A 76 -5.09 -8.51 7.55
CA GLY A 76 -5.26 -8.81 6.13
C GLY A 76 -6.69 -8.66 5.62
N ASN A 77 -7.67 -9.15 6.38
CA ASN A 77 -9.09 -8.99 6.03
C ASN A 77 -9.53 -7.51 5.94
N HIS A 78 -9.08 -6.68 6.88
CA HIS A 78 -9.45 -5.26 6.91
C HIS A 78 -8.78 -4.47 5.79
N LEU A 79 -7.52 -4.80 5.48
CA LEU A 79 -6.80 -4.24 4.33
C LEU A 79 -7.54 -4.57 3.02
N ILE A 80 -7.83 -5.84 2.75
CA ILE A 80 -8.55 -6.26 1.55
C ILE A 80 -9.89 -5.52 1.41
N HIS A 81 -10.67 -5.41 2.49
CA HIS A 81 -11.97 -4.76 2.45
C HIS A 81 -11.92 -3.23 2.30
N ALA A 82 -10.90 -2.55 2.81
CA ALA A 82 -10.67 -1.14 2.56
C ALA A 82 -10.34 -0.88 1.08
N LEU A 83 -9.42 -1.67 0.52
CA LEU A 83 -8.99 -1.57 -0.88
C LEU A 83 -10.12 -1.87 -1.87
N ARG A 84 -10.84 -3.01 -1.71
CA ARG A 84 -11.90 -3.38 -2.63
C ARG A 84 -13.08 -2.40 -2.65
N ARG A 85 -13.34 -1.72 -1.52
CA ARG A 85 -14.37 -0.68 -1.43
C ARG A 85 -13.91 0.66 -1.99
N ASN A 86 -12.64 0.80 -2.27
CA ASN A 86 -12.05 2.07 -2.71
C ASN A 86 -12.37 3.22 -1.76
N ILE A 87 -12.11 3.01 -0.46
CA ILE A 87 -12.29 4.02 0.58
C ILE A 87 -11.21 5.09 0.40
N ASP A 88 -11.58 6.35 0.46
CA ASP A 88 -10.64 7.48 0.32
C ASP A 88 -9.71 7.58 1.54
N ILE A 89 -8.64 6.78 1.51
CA ILE A 89 -7.58 6.70 2.52
C ILE A 89 -6.23 6.35 1.88
N ASN A 90 -5.17 6.89 2.44
CA ASN A 90 -3.80 6.63 2.01
C ASN A 90 -3.14 5.58 2.90
N ILE A 91 -2.89 4.38 2.40
CA ILE A 91 -2.33 3.26 3.17
C ILE A 91 -0.84 3.12 2.88
N LEU A 92 -0.01 3.33 3.91
CA LEU A 92 1.44 3.14 3.88
C LEU A 92 1.81 1.86 4.65
N LEU A 93 2.21 0.84 3.91
CA LEU A 93 2.71 -0.42 4.46
C LEU A 93 4.23 -0.41 4.50
N PHE A 94 4.81 -0.29 5.70
CA PHE A 94 6.26 -0.39 5.91
C PHE A 94 6.66 -1.86 6.03
N ASN A 95 7.27 -2.37 4.97
CA ASN A 95 7.71 -3.75 4.89
C ASN A 95 9.19 -3.86 5.27
N ASN A 96 9.46 -4.44 6.43
CA ASN A 96 10.81 -4.76 6.90
C ASN A 96 11.06 -6.26 7.08
N GLN A 97 10.11 -7.09 6.66
CA GLN A 97 10.17 -8.55 6.67
C GLN A 97 10.44 -9.16 8.07
N ILE A 98 10.01 -8.48 9.14
CA ILE A 98 10.20 -8.97 10.51
C ILE A 98 9.20 -8.34 11.48
N TYR A 99 8.75 -9.07 12.48
CA TYR A 99 8.11 -8.49 13.66
C TYR A 99 9.16 -7.87 14.58
N GLY A 100 9.45 -6.57 14.42
CA GLY A 100 10.48 -5.88 15.19
C GLY A 100 10.07 -5.61 16.64
N LEU A 101 8.83 -5.14 16.89
CA LEU A 101 8.35 -4.76 18.22
C LEU A 101 8.40 -5.94 19.22
N THR A 102 8.09 -7.15 18.79
CA THR A 102 8.08 -8.37 19.58
C THR A 102 9.43 -9.11 19.59
N LYS A 103 10.49 -8.43 19.12
CA LYS A 103 11.90 -8.86 19.17
C LYS A 103 12.30 -9.93 18.15
N GLY A 104 11.76 -9.88 16.93
CA GLY A 104 12.35 -10.54 15.77
C GLY A 104 11.75 -11.89 15.38
N GLN A 105 10.43 -12.06 15.45
CA GLN A 105 9.75 -13.18 14.82
C GLN A 105 9.62 -12.95 13.31
N PHE A 106 9.54 -14.03 12.51
CA PHE A 106 9.26 -13.90 11.09
C PHE A 106 7.85 -13.32 10.88
N SER A 107 7.71 -12.43 9.91
CA SER A 107 6.48 -11.79 9.49
C SER A 107 5.86 -12.49 8.27
N PRO A 108 4.64 -12.12 7.83
CA PRO A 108 4.06 -12.67 6.60
C PRO A 108 4.89 -12.46 5.33
N THR A 109 5.78 -11.47 5.30
CA THR A 109 6.65 -11.17 4.15
C THR A 109 8.07 -11.69 4.31
N SER A 110 8.41 -12.29 5.45
CA SER A 110 9.72 -12.90 5.69
C SER A 110 9.98 -14.02 4.71
N GLU A 111 11.19 -14.11 4.21
CA GLU A 111 11.62 -15.16 3.29
C GLU A 111 11.47 -16.56 3.89
N ARG A 112 11.19 -17.53 3.03
CA ARG A 112 11.16 -18.94 3.44
C ARG A 112 12.53 -19.36 3.93
N GLY A 113 12.57 -20.05 5.06
CA GLY A 113 13.81 -20.47 5.70
C GLY A 113 14.38 -19.42 6.67
N LYS A 114 13.75 -18.25 6.85
CA LYS A 114 14.20 -17.23 7.81
C LYS A 114 14.34 -17.83 9.21
N VAL A 115 15.58 -17.84 9.70
CA VAL A 115 15.89 -18.28 11.05
C VAL A 115 15.65 -17.13 12.03
N THR A 116 14.89 -17.41 13.09
CA THR A 116 14.63 -16.47 14.18
C THR A 116 14.69 -17.21 15.51
N LYS A 117 14.67 -16.47 16.63
CA LYS A 117 14.67 -17.11 17.97
C LYS A 117 13.48 -18.04 18.20
N SER A 118 12.31 -17.72 17.60
CA SER A 118 11.10 -18.55 17.68
C SER A 118 11.01 -19.60 16.57
N SER A 119 11.87 -19.54 15.56
CA SER A 119 11.90 -20.47 14.43
C SER A 119 13.36 -20.88 14.15
N PRO A 120 13.98 -21.67 15.03
CA PRO A 120 15.42 -21.95 14.96
C PRO A 120 15.83 -22.82 13.77
N ILE A 121 14.89 -23.53 13.15
CA ILE A 121 15.11 -24.32 11.92
C ILE A 121 14.60 -23.60 10.65
N GLY A 122 14.19 -22.34 10.78
CA GLY A 122 13.70 -21.52 9.69
C GLY A 122 12.17 -21.54 9.51
N SER A 123 11.65 -20.49 8.87
CA SER A 123 10.23 -20.36 8.53
C SER A 123 9.85 -21.30 7.37
N CYS A 124 8.76 -22.05 7.52
CA CYS A 124 8.17 -22.86 6.43
C CYS A 124 7.16 -22.07 5.59
N ALA A 125 6.76 -20.88 6.03
CA ALA A 125 5.77 -20.07 5.34
C ALA A 125 6.30 -19.54 4.00
N THR A 126 5.41 -19.49 3.01
CA THR A 126 5.67 -18.76 1.76
C THR A 126 5.31 -17.30 1.98
N PRO A 127 6.20 -16.35 1.68
CA PRO A 127 5.94 -14.94 1.93
C PRO A 127 4.80 -14.40 1.05
N PHE A 128 4.02 -13.49 1.61
CA PHE A 128 3.14 -12.64 0.83
C PHE A 128 3.94 -11.65 -0.02
N ASN A 129 3.42 -11.38 -1.21
CA ASN A 129 3.80 -10.21 -1.99
C ASN A 129 2.71 -9.14 -1.76
N PRO A 130 2.99 -8.05 -1.03
CA PRO A 130 1.98 -7.06 -0.65
C PRO A 130 1.34 -6.36 -1.85
N VAL A 131 2.13 -6.06 -2.89
CA VAL A 131 1.62 -5.46 -4.14
C VAL A 131 0.67 -6.40 -4.86
N SER A 132 1.02 -7.71 -4.98
CA SER A 132 0.12 -8.71 -5.55
C SER A 132 -1.19 -8.82 -4.78
N VAL A 133 -1.14 -8.77 -3.43
CA VAL A 133 -2.34 -8.81 -2.58
C VAL A 133 -3.21 -7.57 -2.81
N ALA A 134 -2.61 -6.38 -2.89
CA ALA A 134 -3.34 -5.13 -3.12
C ALA A 134 -4.01 -5.11 -4.50
N ILE A 135 -3.30 -5.55 -5.55
CA ILE A 135 -3.86 -5.68 -6.90
C ILE A 135 -4.98 -6.73 -6.92
N GLY A 136 -4.79 -7.89 -6.29
CA GLY A 136 -5.81 -8.92 -6.16
C GLY A 136 -7.02 -8.51 -5.33
N ALA A 137 -6.87 -7.55 -4.42
CA ALA A 137 -7.96 -6.89 -3.70
C ALA A 137 -8.61 -5.76 -4.51
N GLU A 138 -8.26 -5.59 -5.79
CA GLU A 138 -8.80 -4.57 -6.68
C GLU A 138 -8.50 -3.13 -6.25
N ALA A 139 -7.37 -2.88 -5.60
CA ALA A 139 -6.96 -1.53 -5.24
C ALA A 139 -6.85 -0.64 -6.49
N SER A 140 -7.34 0.59 -6.41
CA SER A 140 -7.32 1.56 -7.51
C SER A 140 -5.96 2.21 -7.70
N PHE A 141 -5.19 2.38 -6.61
CA PHE A 141 -3.80 2.84 -6.65
C PHE A 141 -2.90 1.88 -5.90
N VAL A 142 -1.84 1.40 -6.56
CA VAL A 142 -0.84 0.50 -5.97
C VAL A 142 0.55 0.92 -6.39
N ALA A 143 1.42 1.15 -5.43
CA ALA A 143 2.81 1.55 -5.67
C ALA A 143 3.80 0.88 -4.72
N ARG A 144 5.08 0.88 -5.10
CA ARG A 144 6.20 0.45 -4.25
C ARG A 144 7.32 1.48 -4.30
N THR A 145 7.95 1.71 -3.15
CA THR A 145 9.13 2.53 -2.98
C THR A 145 10.05 1.94 -1.90
N HIS A 146 11.18 2.56 -1.63
CA HIS A 146 12.10 2.15 -0.56
C HIS A 146 12.66 3.36 0.22
N ASP A 147 13.09 3.11 1.45
CA ASP A 147 13.46 4.16 2.41
C ASP A 147 14.77 4.90 2.11
N LEU A 148 15.58 4.40 1.18
CA LEU A 148 16.85 5.02 0.78
C LEU A 148 16.69 6.08 -0.33
N ASP A 149 15.53 6.14 -1.02
CA ASP A 149 15.25 7.16 -2.03
C ASP A 149 14.11 8.08 -1.56
N ARG A 150 14.49 9.18 -0.92
CA ARG A 150 13.52 10.14 -0.38
C ARG A 150 12.74 10.85 -1.47
N HIS A 151 13.35 11.16 -2.61
CA HIS A 151 12.66 11.86 -3.69
C HIS A 151 11.61 10.98 -4.34
N HIS A 152 11.95 9.75 -4.69
CA HIS A 152 11.01 8.77 -5.22
C HIS A 152 9.87 8.49 -4.23
N MET A 153 10.20 8.38 -2.92
CA MET A 153 9.18 8.22 -1.88
C MET A 153 8.20 9.40 -1.82
N GLN A 154 8.70 10.64 -1.90
CA GLN A 154 7.84 11.83 -1.89
C GLN A 154 6.95 11.92 -3.13
N GLU A 155 7.48 11.57 -4.31
CA GLU A 155 6.72 11.51 -5.55
C GLU A 155 5.58 10.49 -5.46
N VAL A 156 5.89 9.27 -5.02
CA VAL A 156 4.89 8.20 -4.84
C VAL A 156 3.83 8.59 -3.81
N PHE A 157 4.22 9.19 -2.69
CA PHE A 157 3.26 9.64 -1.67
C PHE A 157 2.37 10.79 -2.14
N ARG A 158 2.91 11.74 -2.93
CA ARG A 158 2.13 12.79 -3.57
C ARG A 158 1.08 12.20 -4.49
N ARG A 159 1.47 11.29 -5.36
CA ARG A 159 0.56 10.62 -6.29
C ARG A 159 -0.49 9.77 -5.58
N ALA A 160 -0.12 9.13 -4.46
CA ALA A 160 -1.06 8.40 -3.61
C ALA A 160 -2.11 9.33 -2.99
N TYR A 161 -1.69 10.50 -2.50
CA TYR A 161 -2.58 11.51 -1.93
C TYR A 161 -3.53 12.13 -2.95
N GLU A 162 -3.04 12.41 -4.17
CA GLU A 162 -3.82 13.01 -5.27
C GLU A 162 -4.79 12.01 -5.92
N HIS A 163 -4.66 10.71 -5.63
CA HIS A 163 -5.51 9.68 -6.19
C HIS A 163 -6.87 9.62 -5.48
N PRO A 164 -8.00 9.68 -6.21
CA PRO A 164 -9.31 9.55 -5.59
C PRO A 164 -9.60 8.11 -5.16
N GLY A 165 -9.81 7.90 -3.85
CA GLY A 165 -10.09 6.60 -3.25
C GLY A 165 -8.87 5.95 -2.57
N ALA A 166 -8.84 4.62 -2.51
CA ALA A 166 -7.85 3.88 -1.75
C ALA A 166 -6.48 3.84 -2.43
N SER A 167 -5.49 4.43 -1.80
CA SER A 167 -4.08 4.32 -2.21
C SER A 167 -3.35 3.33 -1.33
N PHE A 168 -2.61 2.41 -1.95
CA PHE A 168 -1.74 1.46 -1.26
C PHE A 168 -0.29 1.64 -1.70
N VAL A 169 0.59 1.95 -0.76
CA VAL A 169 2.02 2.11 -1.01
C VAL A 169 2.80 1.17 -0.11
N GLU A 170 3.54 0.24 -0.70
CA GLU A 170 4.54 -0.57 -0.01
C GLU A 170 5.86 0.20 0.05
N VAL A 171 6.41 0.36 1.24
CA VAL A 171 7.71 0.97 1.49
C VAL A 171 8.67 -0.09 2.00
N TYR A 172 9.65 -0.47 1.22
CA TYR A 172 10.75 -1.31 1.70
C TYR A 172 11.58 -0.53 2.70
N GLN A 173 11.69 -1.06 3.91
CA GLN A 173 12.35 -0.40 5.02
C GLN A 173 13.33 -1.35 5.71
N ASN A 174 14.54 -0.87 5.94
CA ASN A 174 15.51 -1.61 6.74
C ASN A 174 15.13 -1.64 8.23
N CYS A 175 15.27 -2.79 8.87
CA CYS A 175 15.21 -2.93 10.32
C CYS A 175 16.59 -3.21 10.88
N ASN A 176 17.33 -2.17 11.24
CA ASN A 176 18.71 -2.24 11.71
C ASN A 176 18.92 -3.01 13.05
N VAL A 177 17.85 -3.48 13.69
CA VAL A 177 17.91 -4.21 14.96
C VAL A 177 17.66 -5.71 14.79
N PHE A 178 16.68 -6.10 13.98
CA PHE A 178 16.24 -7.50 13.88
C PHE A 178 16.33 -8.09 12.47
N ASN A 179 16.49 -7.27 11.43
CA ASN A 179 16.59 -7.71 10.05
C ASN A 179 17.42 -6.72 9.22
N ASP A 180 18.63 -6.44 9.72
CA ASP A 180 19.52 -5.50 9.06
C ASP A 180 19.97 -6.02 7.70
N GLY A 181 19.98 -5.15 6.70
CA GLY A 181 20.36 -5.47 5.33
C GLY A 181 19.33 -6.24 4.51
N ALA A 182 18.07 -6.36 4.96
CA ALA A 182 17.05 -7.17 4.29
C ALA A 182 16.86 -6.85 2.80
N PHE A 183 17.06 -5.61 2.38
CA PHE A 183 16.91 -5.16 1.00
C PHE A 183 18.23 -4.69 0.35
N GLU A 184 19.36 -4.93 0.98
CA GLU A 184 20.66 -4.48 0.47
C GLU A 184 21.01 -5.08 -0.90
N THR A 185 20.54 -6.29 -1.18
CA THR A 185 20.73 -6.98 -2.47
C THR A 185 20.15 -6.23 -3.66
N ILE A 186 19.20 -5.32 -3.43
CA ILE A 186 18.54 -4.54 -4.47
C ILE A 186 18.73 -3.03 -4.30
N THR A 187 19.08 -2.53 -3.11
CA THR A 187 19.10 -1.09 -2.82
C THR A 187 20.50 -0.50 -2.69
N LYS A 188 21.55 -1.33 -2.51
CA LYS A 188 22.94 -0.83 -2.46
C LYS A 188 23.31 -0.12 -3.76
N LYS A 189 24.01 1.01 -3.64
CA LYS A 189 24.42 1.85 -4.77
C LYS A 189 25.14 1.07 -5.88
N ALA A 190 25.89 0.03 -5.53
CA ALA A 190 26.65 -0.77 -6.50
C ALA A 190 25.78 -1.69 -7.39
N VAL A 191 24.55 -1.99 -6.99
CA VAL A 191 23.67 -2.97 -7.67
C VAL A 191 22.30 -2.40 -8.03
N ARG A 192 21.90 -1.28 -7.43
CA ARG A 192 20.53 -0.78 -7.54
C ARG A 192 20.07 -0.51 -8.98
N ASP A 193 21.00 -0.05 -9.83
CA ASP A 193 20.67 0.30 -11.21
C ASP A 193 20.35 -0.96 -12.04
N ASP A 194 20.89 -2.12 -11.66
CA ASP A 194 20.63 -3.42 -12.28
C ASP A 194 19.50 -4.19 -11.55
N MET A 195 19.12 -3.75 -10.34
CA MET A 195 18.17 -4.47 -9.47
C MET A 195 16.86 -3.73 -9.21
N LEU A 196 16.77 -2.44 -9.54
CA LEU A 196 15.53 -1.69 -9.46
C LEU A 196 15.00 -1.44 -10.87
N ILE A 197 13.76 -1.84 -11.10
CA ILE A 197 13.05 -1.66 -12.37
C ILE A 197 12.15 -0.43 -12.24
N PRO A 198 12.47 0.71 -12.86
CA PRO A 198 11.63 1.90 -12.78
C PRO A 198 10.34 1.68 -13.57
N LEU A 199 9.19 1.96 -12.94
CA LEU A 199 7.89 1.97 -13.60
C LEU A 199 7.52 3.41 -13.94
N VAL A 200 7.70 3.81 -15.21
CA VAL A 200 7.36 5.13 -15.71
C VAL A 200 6.23 5.00 -16.73
N HIS A 201 5.11 5.68 -16.44
CA HIS A 201 3.93 5.61 -17.31
C HIS A 201 4.22 6.06 -18.74
N GLY A 202 3.78 5.27 -19.70
CA GLY A 202 3.95 5.56 -21.14
C GLY A 202 5.33 5.20 -21.68
N GLU A 203 6.29 4.74 -20.88
CA GLU A 203 7.63 4.39 -21.32
C GLU A 203 7.85 2.87 -21.37
N PRO A 204 8.72 2.37 -22.29
CA PRO A 204 9.20 1.00 -22.26
C PRO A 204 9.92 0.72 -20.94
N ILE A 205 9.57 -0.38 -20.28
CA ILE A 205 10.24 -0.76 -19.02
C ILE A 205 11.66 -1.23 -19.33
N ARG A 206 12.62 -0.38 -18.96
CA ARG A 206 14.05 -0.59 -19.20
C ARG A 206 14.84 -0.22 -17.97
N PHE A 207 15.89 -1.01 -17.64
CA PHE A 207 16.72 -0.80 -16.47
C PHE A 207 18.15 -1.33 -16.68
N GLY A 208 18.99 -1.20 -15.66
CA GLY A 208 20.42 -1.48 -15.76
C GLY A 208 21.23 -0.21 -15.95
N SER A 209 22.49 -0.22 -15.52
CA SER A 209 23.38 0.94 -15.55
C SER A 209 23.59 1.53 -16.95
N GLU A 210 23.47 0.69 -17.98
CA GLU A 210 23.52 1.07 -19.41
C GLU A 210 22.16 0.90 -20.10
N GLY A 211 21.10 0.55 -19.33
CA GLY A 211 19.79 0.21 -19.83
C GLY A 211 19.78 -1.07 -20.67
N GLN A 212 20.62 -2.03 -20.30
CA GLN A 212 20.81 -3.28 -21.03
C GLN A 212 19.69 -4.28 -20.81
N PHE A 213 18.90 -4.14 -19.74
CA PHE A 213 17.77 -5.00 -19.42
C PHE A 213 16.44 -4.33 -19.70
N GLY A 214 15.42 -5.14 -19.98
CA GLY A 214 14.05 -4.70 -20.12
C GLY A 214 13.05 -5.75 -19.67
N VAL A 215 11.78 -5.40 -19.67
CA VAL A 215 10.67 -6.32 -19.40
C VAL A 215 9.87 -6.53 -20.66
N ALA A 216 9.64 -7.77 -21.04
CA ALA A 216 8.82 -8.16 -22.21
C ALA A 216 7.64 -9.05 -21.79
N ARG A 217 6.64 -9.19 -22.67
CA ARG A 217 5.54 -10.15 -22.47
C ARG A 217 6.00 -11.56 -22.78
N HIS A 218 5.64 -12.51 -21.91
CA HIS A 218 5.91 -13.94 -22.09
C HIS A 218 4.79 -14.80 -21.50
N ASP A 219 4.23 -15.73 -22.28
CA ASP A 219 3.23 -16.73 -21.86
C ASP A 219 2.11 -16.22 -20.94
N GLY A 220 1.53 -15.07 -21.30
CA GLY A 220 0.47 -14.43 -20.50
C GLY A 220 0.97 -13.67 -19.26
N GLY A 221 2.28 -13.66 -19.00
CA GLY A 221 2.97 -12.92 -17.96
C GLY A 221 3.98 -11.93 -18.51
N VAL A 222 5.05 -11.71 -17.75
CA VAL A 222 6.19 -10.87 -18.12
C VAL A 222 7.49 -11.53 -17.70
N GLU A 223 8.55 -11.27 -18.46
CA GLU A 223 9.92 -11.72 -18.15
C GLU A 223 10.93 -10.60 -18.33
N ILE A 224 12.09 -10.76 -17.71
CA ILE A 224 13.24 -9.88 -17.89
C ILE A 224 14.06 -10.40 -19.06
N VAL A 225 14.39 -9.51 -20.01
CA VAL A 225 15.12 -9.80 -21.23
C VAL A 225 16.34 -8.90 -21.37
N GLU A 226 17.33 -9.33 -22.15
CA GLU A 226 18.38 -8.45 -22.62
C GLU A 226 17.87 -7.65 -23.84
N VAL A 227 17.98 -6.34 -23.77
CA VAL A 227 17.50 -5.44 -24.86
C VAL A 227 18.21 -5.73 -26.17
N ALA A 228 19.47 -6.14 -26.12
CA ALA A 228 20.25 -6.51 -27.29
C ALA A 228 19.66 -7.68 -28.09
N ASP A 229 18.97 -8.59 -27.40
CA ASP A 229 18.39 -9.81 -28.02
C ASP A 229 17.04 -9.54 -28.67
N VAL A 230 16.21 -8.66 -28.08
CA VAL A 230 14.81 -8.47 -28.49
C VAL A 230 14.52 -7.12 -29.15
N GLY A 231 15.35 -6.12 -28.90
CA GLY A 231 15.13 -4.74 -29.31
C GLY A 231 14.18 -3.97 -28.38
N VAL A 232 14.27 -2.65 -28.39
CA VAL A 232 13.45 -1.76 -27.53
C VAL A 232 11.96 -1.87 -27.84
N ASP A 233 11.61 -2.05 -29.10
CA ASP A 233 10.22 -2.13 -29.57
C ASP A 233 9.46 -3.37 -29.06
N ALA A 234 10.18 -4.41 -28.61
CA ALA A 234 9.60 -5.61 -28.01
C ALA A 234 9.33 -5.44 -26.49
N LEU A 235 9.83 -4.37 -25.88
CA LEU A 235 9.65 -4.16 -24.45
C LEU A 235 8.21 -3.77 -24.12
N LEU A 236 7.78 -4.16 -22.95
CA LEU A 236 6.50 -3.77 -22.38
C LEU A 236 6.50 -2.27 -22.07
N VAL A 237 5.61 -1.53 -22.72
CA VAL A 237 5.32 -0.14 -22.35
C VAL A 237 4.45 -0.17 -21.07
N HIS A 238 4.90 0.51 -20.03
CA HIS A 238 4.17 0.57 -18.76
C HIS A 238 2.92 1.45 -18.87
N ASP A 239 1.78 0.88 -18.55
CA ASP A 239 0.50 1.58 -18.51
C ASP A 239 -0.17 1.34 -17.14
N GLU A 240 0.06 2.29 -16.22
CA GLU A 240 -0.51 2.23 -14.86
C GLU A 240 -2.02 2.50 -14.84
N ALA A 241 -2.56 3.17 -15.88
CA ALA A 241 -3.97 3.52 -16.00
C ALA A 241 -4.81 2.41 -16.65
N ARG A 242 -4.19 1.26 -16.98
CA ARG A 242 -4.89 0.15 -17.60
C ARG A 242 -5.94 -0.45 -16.66
N PRO A 243 -7.23 -0.51 -17.07
CA PRO A 243 -8.31 -1.05 -16.22
C PRO A 243 -8.10 -2.51 -15.82
N ASP A 244 -7.64 -3.36 -16.77
CA ASP A 244 -7.29 -4.76 -16.53
C ASP A 244 -6.01 -4.87 -15.68
N PRO A 245 -6.05 -5.47 -14.48
CA PRO A 245 -4.93 -5.54 -13.55
C PRO A 245 -3.88 -6.61 -13.92
N SER A 246 -4.10 -7.42 -14.94
CA SER A 246 -3.25 -8.59 -15.26
C SER A 246 -1.78 -8.23 -15.46
N THR A 247 -1.48 -7.15 -16.19
CA THR A 247 -0.11 -6.69 -16.41
C THR A 247 0.53 -6.19 -15.10
N SER A 248 -0.18 -5.40 -14.30
CA SER A 248 0.30 -4.92 -13.00
C SER A 248 0.55 -6.08 -12.04
N PHE A 249 -0.33 -7.09 -12.06
CA PHE A 249 -0.14 -8.31 -11.28
C PHE A 249 1.10 -9.09 -11.75
N ALA A 250 1.29 -9.28 -13.06
CA ALA A 250 2.46 -9.95 -13.60
C ALA A 250 3.77 -9.22 -13.23
N LEU A 251 3.79 -7.87 -13.33
CA LEU A 251 4.92 -7.05 -12.89
C LEU A 251 5.21 -7.23 -11.40
N SER A 252 4.19 -7.33 -10.55
CA SER A 252 4.37 -7.54 -9.12
C SER A 252 5.08 -8.86 -8.79
N ARG A 253 4.94 -9.87 -9.65
CA ARG A 253 5.53 -11.21 -9.48
C ARG A 253 7.02 -11.27 -9.82
N LEU A 254 7.58 -10.29 -10.51
CA LEU A 254 9.03 -10.20 -10.73
C LEU A 254 9.80 -10.09 -9.41
N ALA A 255 9.21 -9.52 -8.37
CA ALA A 255 9.80 -9.36 -7.03
C ALA A 255 9.55 -10.54 -6.07
N GLU A 256 9.39 -11.76 -6.56
CA GLU A 256 9.13 -12.95 -5.71
C GLU A 256 10.32 -13.36 -4.84
N ARG A 257 11.51 -13.01 -5.24
CA ARG A 257 12.76 -13.39 -4.58
C ARG A 257 13.60 -12.15 -4.30
N PRO A 258 14.25 -12.08 -3.14
CA PRO A 258 15.03 -10.90 -2.73
C PRO A 258 16.29 -10.66 -3.58
N ASP A 259 16.70 -11.67 -4.37
CA ASP A 259 17.84 -11.62 -5.28
C ASP A 259 17.46 -11.33 -6.74
N ARG A 260 16.21 -10.92 -6.99
CA ARG A 260 15.71 -10.59 -8.32
C ARG A 260 15.46 -9.10 -8.49
N PRO A 261 15.60 -8.59 -9.72
CA PRO A 261 15.22 -7.22 -10.03
C PRO A 261 13.77 -6.94 -9.65
N THR A 262 13.54 -5.81 -8.99
CA THR A 262 12.26 -5.48 -8.34
C THR A 262 11.68 -4.21 -8.92
N PRO A 263 10.44 -4.23 -9.44
CA PRO A 263 9.78 -3.03 -9.93
C PRO A 263 9.49 -2.03 -8.81
N MET A 264 9.81 -0.76 -9.06
CA MET A 264 9.59 0.40 -8.18
C MET A 264 8.81 1.48 -8.93
N GLY A 265 7.87 2.12 -8.26
CA GLY A 265 6.98 3.13 -8.82
C GLY A 265 5.53 2.72 -8.69
N VAL A 266 4.68 3.31 -9.52
CA VAL A 266 3.25 3.06 -9.54
C VAL A 266 2.93 1.92 -10.49
N TYR A 267 2.38 0.83 -9.95
CA TYR A 267 1.94 -0.34 -10.71
C TYR A 267 0.58 -0.14 -11.36
N ARG A 268 -0.29 0.59 -10.65
CA ARG A 268 -1.69 0.79 -11.04
C ARG A 268 -2.19 2.11 -10.48
N ALA A 269 -2.88 2.91 -11.32
CA ALA A 269 -3.59 4.12 -10.94
C ALA A 269 -4.83 4.25 -11.83
N VAL A 270 -5.99 3.78 -11.38
CA VAL A 270 -7.23 3.75 -12.15
C VAL A 270 -8.36 4.38 -11.35
N ASP A 271 -9.20 5.16 -11.99
CA ASP A 271 -10.43 5.67 -11.36
C ASP A 271 -11.49 4.56 -11.32
N ARG A 272 -11.96 4.26 -10.10
CA ARG A 272 -13.03 3.26 -9.85
C ARG A 272 -14.26 3.85 -9.16
N GLY A 273 -14.27 5.17 -8.97
CA GLY A 273 -15.24 5.83 -8.11
C GLY A 273 -15.00 5.53 -6.63
N GLU A 274 -15.31 6.45 -5.78
CA GLU A 274 -15.07 6.38 -4.33
C GLU A 274 -16.36 5.92 -3.60
N TYR A 275 -16.23 4.93 -2.70
CA TYR A 275 -17.36 4.31 -2.00
C TYR A 275 -18.09 5.31 -1.09
N GLY A 276 -17.36 6.17 -0.37
CA GLY A 276 -17.95 7.15 0.55
C GLY A 276 -18.81 8.17 -0.19
N ALA A 277 -18.34 8.69 -1.32
CA ALA A 277 -19.10 9.60 -2.18
C ALA A 277 -20.38 8.95 -2.66
N ALA A 278 -20.31 7.69 -3.14
CA ALA A 278 -21.49 6.94 -3.57
C ALA A 278 -22.48 6.70 -2.41
N MET A 279 -21.98 6.35 -1.22
CA MET A 279 -22.80 6.16 -0.03
C MET A 279 -23.49 7.45 0.41
N HIS A 280 -22.76 8.57 0.46
CA HIS A 280 -23.33 9.88 0.82
C HIS A 280 -24.40 10.32 -0.20
N ALA A 281 -24.14 10.15 -1.50
CA ALA A 281 -25.14 10.44 -2.54
C ALA A 281 -26.44 9.64 -2.37
N GLN A 282 -26.36 8.36 -1.97
CA GLN A 282 -27.54 7.54 -1.66
C GLN A 282 -28.30 8.09 -0.45
N VAL A 283 -27.59 8.47 0.62
CA VAL A 283 -28.21 9.06 1.81
C VAL A 283 -28.94 10.36 1.46
N ASP A 284 -28.29 11.25 0.71
CA ASP A 284 -28.88 12.52 0.29
C ASP A 284 -30.10 12.33 -0.62
N GLN A 285 -30.02 11.40 -1.56
CA GLN A 285 -31.15 11.04 -2.42
C GLN A 285 -32.35 10.54 -1.60
N MET A 286 -32.11 9.67 -0.62
CA MET A 286 -33.16 9.15 0.24
C MET A 286 -33.74 10.24 1.15
N ALA A 287 -32.92 11.08 1.75
CA ALA A 287 -33.36 12.21 2.56
C ALA A 287 -34.15 13.22 1.75
N GLY A 288 -33.77 13.49 0.49
CA GLY A 288 -34.51 14.36 -0.42
C GLY A 288 -35.85 13.80 -0.85
N SER A 289 -35.97 12.47 -1.04
CA SER A 289 -37.23 11.84 -1.52
C SER A 289 -38.22 11.46 -0.40
N ARG A 290 -37.70 11.10 0.79
CA ARG A 290 -38.52 10.58 1.91
C ARG A 290 -38.49 11.47 3.15
N GLY A 291 -37.71 12.57 3.11
CA GLY A 291 -37.47 13.42 4.27
C GLY A 291 -36.42 12.83 5.23
N LYS A 292 -36.07 13.62 6.25
CA LYS A 292 -35.12 13.15 7.30
C LYS A 292 -35.82 12.06 8.13
N GLY A 293 -35.03 11.02 8.49
CA GLY A 293 -35.52 9.95 9.34
C GLY A 293 -35.95 10.45 10.73
N ASP A 294 -36.98 9.83 11.29
CA ASP A 294 -37.44 10.05 12.65
C ASP A 294 -37.11 8.82 13.50
N LEU A 295 -36.08 8.95 14.36
CA LEU A 295 -35.62 7.87 15.24
C LEU A 295 -36.73 7.43 16.22
N LYS A 296 -37.56 8.37 16.74
CA LYS A 296 -38.66 8.05 17.66
C LYS A 296 -39.72 7.24 16.95
N ALA A 297 -40.12 7.64 15.75
CA ALA A 297 -41.04 6.87 14.93
C ALA A 297 -40.52 5.49 14.58
N LEU A 298 -39.23 5.37 14.26
CA LEU A 298 -38.57 4.09 13.98
C LEU A 298 -38.59 3.16 15.21
N LEU A 299 -38.23 3.65 16.39
CA LEU A 299 -38.22 2.88 17.62
C LEU A 299 -39.61 2.36 18.04
N HIS A 300 -40.68 3.09 17.64
CA HIS A 300 -42.07 2.71 17.93
C HIS A 300 -42.79 2.12 16.72
N SER A 301 -42.13 1.81 15.63
CA SER A 301 -42.70 1.26 14.41
C SER A 301 -43.17 -0.19 14.53
N LEU A 302 -42.66 -0.92 15.52
CA LEU A 302 -43.01 -2.30 15.86
C LEU A 302 -43.79 -2.35 17.18
N PRO A 303 -44.52 -3.45 17.49
CA PRO A 303 -45.17 -3.61 18.77
C PRO A 303 -44.18 -3.37 19.93
N THR A 304 -44.49 -2.46 20.80
CA THR A 304 -43.71 -2.09 21.97
C THR A 304 -44.41 -2.56 23.24
N TRP A 305 -43.67 -2.85 24.29
CA TRP A 305 -44.25 -3.11 25.62
C TRP A 305 -43.75 -2.06 26.62
N THR A 306 -44.54 -1.79 27.62
CA THR A 306 -44.14 -0.95 28.76
C THR A 306 -43.62 -1.86 29.85
N VAL A 307 -42.46 -1.54 30.42
CA VAL A 307 -41.89 -2.25 31.61
C VAL A 307 -42.41 -1.57 32.85
#